data_5c58a92870030d85efaa68e5c46d055d
#
_entry.id   5c58a92870030d85efaa68e5c46d055d
#
_cell.length_a   1.000
_cell.length_b   1.000
_cell.length_c   1.000
_cell.angle_alpha   90.00
_cell.angle_beta   90.00
_cell.angle_gamma   90.00
#
_symmetry.space_group_name_H-M   'P 1'
#
loop_
_entity.id
_entity.type
_entity.pdbx_description
1 polymer ?
#
loop_
_entity_poly.entity_id
_entity_poly.type
_entity_poly.pdbx_seq_one_letter_code
_entity_poly.pdbx_strand_id
1 'polypeptide(L)'
;MELGKKIKQLRFKASLTQEQLAESVGVSAQAVSKWENSAAMPDITLLPKLAEIFGVSIDDLFDLSVEQRLNRIENRMDREDELPQDVFREYEDFLKAQLDDEKHQKRARSLIACLYWHRMNAAAEKASRYAGEAIRRDPGEKDCQWILQKAAGHAAWDWNVSNHSRAVAFWRGIVEENPGIRLPYYYLLDNLIADHRADEAEACLERLSALPDTRPVINEVYRAHIALARFDEKSADAIMERLVREHADDFACLFEAAQYYARKCDYDRAVALYERSFEAEPRRPRFTDELAAIADIWEIRGEYRKAAETCERIIELLENEWGMTEEVALKDAQREKARLLEKCRGM
;
A
#
# COMPACT_ATOMS: atom_id res chain seq x y z
N MET A 1 -4.04 7.10 31.96
CA MET A 1 -4.02 8.27 31.07
C MET A 1 -4.40 9.48 31.89
N GLU A 2 -3.54 10.48 31.99
CA GLU A 2 -3.74 11.55 32.96
C GLU A 2 -3.91 12.92 32.26
N LEU A 3 -4.94 13.02 31.41
CA LEU A 3 -5.29 14.25 30.68
C LEU A 3 -5.31 15.48 31.59
N GLY A 4 -5.84 15.34 32.82
CA GLY A 4 -5.88 16.44 33.79
C GLY A 4 -4.49 16.95 34.20
N LYS A 5 -3.54 16.05 34.45
CA LYS A 5 -2.14 16.44 34.74
C LYS A 5 -1.49 17.11 33.52
N LYS A 6 -1.78 16.62 32.31
CA LYS A 6 -1.26 17.23 31.09
C LYS A 6 -1.81 18.62 30.85
N ILE A 7 -3.12 18.82 31.03
CA ILE A 7 -3.75 20.17 30.96
C ILE A 7 -3.06 21.11 31.96
N LYS A 8 -2.83 20.65 33.19
CA LYS A 8 -2.13 21.44 34.20
C LYS A 8 -0.71 21.84 33.79
N GLN A 9 0.08 20.87 33.24
CA GLN A 9 1.43 21.12 32.75
C GLN A 9 1.44 22.16 31.60
N LEU A 10 0.56 21.96 30.60
CA LEU A 10 0.46 22.83 29.44
C LEU A 10 0.00 24.26 29.85
N ARG A 11 -0.96 24.36 30.77
CA ARG A 11 -1.38 25.66 31.34
C ARG A 11 -0.23 26.42 32.01
N PHE A 12 0.58 25.72 32.85
CA PHE A 12 1.77 26.33 33.44
C PHE A 12 2.79 26.76 32.38
N LYS A 13 3.01 25.91 31.34
CA LYS A 13 3.91 26.26 30.24
C LYS A 13 3.43 27.50 29.48
N ALA A 14 2.12 27.64 29.32
CA ALA A 14 1.50 28.82 28.71
C ALA A 14 1.38 30.02 29.67
N SER A 15 1.85 29.91 30.93
CA SER A 15 1.77 30.95 31.96
C SER A 15 0.34 31.44 32.24
N LEU A 16 -0.66 30.57 32.14
CA LEU A 16 -2.06 30.87 32.39
C LEU A 16 -2.47 30.47 33.80
N THR A 17 -3.38 31.26 34.43
CA THR A 17 -4.09 30.82 35.63
C THR A 17 -5.25 29.89 35.28
N GLN A 18 -5.84 29.20 36.27
CA GLN A 18 -7.05 28.39 36.05
C GLN A 18 -8.23 29.23 35.57
N GLU A 19 -8.35 30.47 36.10
CA GLU A 19 -9.38 31.43 35.69
C GLU A 19 -9.20 31.87 34.23
N GLN A 20 -7.98 32.20 33.82
CA GLN A 20 -7.67 32.63 32.46
C GLN A 20 -7.92 31.51 31.45
N LEU A 21 -7.52 30.25 31.77
CA LEU A 21 -7.83 29.12 30.94
C LEU A 21 -9.33 28.88 30.84
N ALA A 22 -10.04 28.95 31.98
CA ALA A 22 -11.49 28.77 32.04
C ALA A 22 -12.24 29.81 31.18
N GLU A 23 -11.85 31.08 31.26
CA GLU A 23 -12.38 32.14 30.41
C GLU A 23 -12.13 31.90 28.94
N SER A 24 -10.90 31.51 28.58
CA SER A 24 -10.51 31.22 27.19
C SER A 24 -11.29 30.04 26.58
N VAL A 25 -11.61 29.02 27.38
CA VAL A 25 -12.37 27.84 26.93
C VAL A 25 -13.87 28.04 27.01
N GLY A 26 -14.34 28.95 27.88
CA GLY A 26 -15.76 29.26 28.09
C GLY A 26 -16.40 28.39 29.17
N VAL A 27 -15.66 28.05 30.22
CA VAL A 27 -16.11 27.24 31.37
C VAL A 27 -15.82 27.92 32.70
N SER A 28 -16.22 27.32 33.82
CA SER A 28 -15.87 27.84 35.14
C SER A 28 -14.45 27.44 35.58
N ALA A 29 -13.77 28.25 36.39
CA ALA A 29 -12.49 27.89 36.99
C ALA A 29 -12.56 26.59 37.81
N GLN A 30 -13.71 26.30 38.41
CA GLN A 30 -13.96 25.07 39.12
C GLN A 30 -13.96 23.84 38.18
N ALA A 31 -14.42 23.99 36.94
CA ALA A 31 -14.36 22.91 35.95
C ALA A 31 -12.90 22.61 35.61
N VAL A 32 -12.09 23.64 35.32
CA VAL A 32 -10.65 23.48 35.05
C VAL A 32 -9.94 22.83 36.25
N SER A 33 -10.22 23.27 37.48
CA SER A 33 -9.68 22.64 38.67
C SER A 33 -10.05 21.17 38.81
N LYS A 34 -11.30 20.78 38.48
CA LYS A 34 -11.73 19.38 38.51
C LYS A 34 -10.99 18.57 37.44
N TRP A 35 -10.77 19.10 36.24
CA TRP A 35 -10.00 18.43 35.17
C TRP A 35 -8.56 18.19 35.63
N GLU A 36 -7.87 19.22 36.14
CA GLU A 36 -6.47 19.13 36.57
C GLU A 36 -6.24 18.15 37.74
N ASN A 37 -7.27 17.97 38.59
CA ASN A 37 -7.25 16.99 39.67
C ASN A 37 -7.85 15.63 39.29
N SER A 38 -8.14 15.43 38.02
CA SER A 38 -8.73 14.16 37.48
C SER A 38 -10.08 13.78 38.11
N ALA A 39 -10.78 14.77 38.73
CA ALA A 39 -12.11 14.59 39.29
C ALA A 39 -13.23 14.66 38.24
N ALA A 40 -12.95 15.24 37.07
CA ALA A 40 -13.80 15.23 35.89
C ALA A 40 -12.94 15.33 34.62
N MET A 41 -13.51 14.97 33.48
CA MET A 41 -12.89 15.13 32.15
C MET A 41 -13.48 16.38 31.48
N PRO A 42 -12.71 17.10 30.65
CA PRO A 42 -13.28 18.07 29.72
C PRO A 42 -14.28 17.40 28.79
N ASP A 43 -15.28 18.14 28.35
CA ASP A 43 -16.12 17.71 27.23
C ASP A 43 -15.25 17.55 25.97
N ILE A 44 -15.52 16.51 25.19
CA ILE A 44 -14.76 16.21 24.00
C ILE A 44 -14.75 17.37 22.98
N THR A 45 -15.83 18.15 22.96
CA THR A 45 -15.98 19.34 22.10
C THR A 45 -15.02 20.47 22.46
N LEU A 46 -14.46 20.48 23.68
CA LEU A 46 -13.51 21.48 24.17
C LEU A 46 -12.05 21.11 23.84
N LEU A 47 -11.77 19.87 23.48
CA LEU A 47 -10.40 19.40 23.22
C LEU A 47 -9.70 20.15 22.08
N PRO A 48 -10.36 20.45 20.94
CA PRO A 48 -9.73 21.24 19.88
C PRO A 48 -9.34 22.65 20.37
N LYS A 49 -10.19 23.29 21.16
CA LYS A 49 -9.94 24.64 21.70
C LYS A 49 -8.81 24.64 22.74
N LEU A 50 -8.73 23.61 23.56
CA LEU A 50 -7.62 23.41 24.49
C LEU A 50 -6.29 23.23 23.77
N ALA A 51 -6.29 22.40 22.69
CA ALA A 51 -5.13 22.18 21.86
C ALA A 51 -4.64 23.49 21.19
N GLU A 52 -5.56 24.30 20.67
CA GLU A 52 -5.28 25.60 20.07
C GLU A 52 -4.67 26.58 21.10
N ILE A 53 -5.29 26.71 22.28
CA ILE A 53 -4.80 27.61 23.36
C ILE A 53 -3.38 27.24 23.81
N PHE A 54 -3.08 25.96 23.87
CA PHE A 54 -1.77 25.46 24.27
C PHE A 54 -0.75 25.36 23.11
N GLY A 55 -1.16 25.56 21.87
CA GLY A 55 -0.29 25.43 20.70
C GLY A 55 0.24 24.00 20.51
N VAL A 56 -0.59 22.99 20.81
CA VAL A 56 -0.24 21.56 20.71
C VAL A 56 -1.31 20.80 19.92
N SER A 57 -1.00 19.59 19.47
CA SER A 57 -2.01 18.72 18.87
C SER A 57 -2.94 18.12 19.94
N ILE A 58 -4.13 17.65 19.53
CA ILE A 58 -5.03 16.89 20.42
C ILE A 58 -4.32 15.67 20.98
N ASP A 59 -3.46 15.01 20.19
CA ASP A 59 -2.68 13.85 20.61
C ASP A 59 -1.72 14.18 21.75
N ASP A 60 -1.13 15.39 21.73
CA ASP A 60 -0.25 15.85 22.82
C ASP A 60 -1.00 16.09 24.13
N LEU A 61 -2.32 16.39 24.07
CA LEU A 61 -3.16 16.46 25.26
C LEU A 61 -3.30 15.10 25.97
N PHE A 62 -3.29 14.02 25.20
CA PHE A 62 -3.47 12.65 25.71
C PHE A 62 -2.15 11.95 26.06
N ASP A 63 -1.01 12.63 25.90
CA ASP A 63 0.31 12.08 26.20
C ASP A 63 0.59 10.75 25.47
N LEU A 64 0.12 10.67 24.21
CA LEU A 64 0.33 9.48 23.39
C LEU A 64 1.83 9.26 23.20
N SER A 65 2.26 8.02 23.38
CA SER A 65 3.63 7.64 23.06
C SER A 65 3.90 7.79 21.56
N VAL A 66 5.17 7.97 21.19
CA VAL A 66 5.58 8.03 19.77
C VAL A 66 5.02 6.84 19.00
N GLU A 67 5.09 5.64 19.57
CA GLU A 67 4.58 4.41 18.95
C GLU A 67 3.06 4.45 18.71
N GLN A 68 2.30 4.97 19.67
CA GLN A 68 0.85 5.14 19.52
C GLN A 68 0.50 6.18 18.42
N ARG A 69 1.30 7.25 18.31
CA ARG A 69 1.11 8.23 17.23
C ARG A 69 1.46 7.65 15.86
N LEU A 70 2.53 6.85 15.76
CA LEU A 70 2.89 6.15 14.52
C LEU A 70 1.75 5.21 14.08
N ASN A 71 1.20 4.39 15.00
CA ASN A 71 0.06 3.52 14.71
C ASN A 71 -1.18 4.29 14.26
N ARG A 72 -1.44 5.45 14.90
CA ARG A 72 -2.58 6.29 14.53
C ARG A 72 -2.47 6.87 13.13
N ILE A 73 -1.27 7.30 12.73
CA ILE A 73 -1.00 7.79 11.37
C ILE A 73 -1.29 6.70 10.35
N GLU A 74 -0.77 5.49 10.56
CA GLU A 74 -0.96 4.33 9.71
C GLU A 74 -2.45 3.97 9.59
N ASN A 75 -3.13 3.75 10.72
CA ASN A 75 -4.56 3.42 10.75
C ASN A 75 -5.46 4.48 10.08
N ARG A 76 -5.05 5.74 10.11
CA ARG A 76 -5.84 6.79 9.49
C ARG A 76 -5.69 6.81 7.97
N MET A 77 -4.47 6.56 7.47
CA MET A 77 -4.23 6.38 6.03
C MET A 77 -4.98 5.16 5.47
N ASP A 78 -5.16 4.09 6.28
CA ASP A 78 -5.91 2.90 5.88
C ASP A 78 -7.43 3.14 5.78
N ARG A 79 -7.96 4.19 6.43
CA ARG A 79 -9.40 4.49 6.52
C ARG A 79 -9.88 5.65 5.67
N GLU A 80 -9.00 6.59 5.37
CA GLU A 80 -9.31 7.82 4.63
C GLU A 80 -8.64 7.79 3.25
N ASP A 81 -9.41 7.98 2.18
CA ASP A 81 -8.89 8.05 0.80
C ASP A 81 -7.97 9.26 0.63
N GLU A 82 -8.19 10.34 1.40
CA GLU A 82 -7.39 11.55 1.37
C GLU A 82 -7.32 12.22 2.76
N LEU A 83 -6.13 12.59 3.18
CA LEU A 83 -5.94 13.38 4.39
C LEU A 83 -6.09 14.88 4.11
N PRO A 84 -6.79 15.65 4.98
CA PRO A 84 -6.77 17.10 4.95
C PRO A 84 -5.33 17.67 4.96
N GLN A 85 -5.15 18.84 4.34
CA GLN A 85 -3.81 19.42 4.16
C GLN A 85 -3.09 19.76 5.47
N ASP A 86 -3.82 20.20 6.46
CA ASP A 86 -3.33 20.51 7.82
C ASP A 86 -2.89 19.22 8.54
N VAL A 87 -3.68 18.16 8.46
CA VAL A 87 -3.37 16.84 9.03
C VAL A 87 -2.14 16.24 8.35
N PHE A 88 -2.05 16.33 7.03
CA PHE A 88 -0.87 15.87 6.30
C PHE A 88 0.40 16.55 6.81
N ARG A 89 0.37 17.89 6.98
CA ARG A 89 1.51 18.66 7.49
C ARG A 89 1.86 18.27 8.93
N GLU A 90 0.85 18.14 9.79
CA GLU A 90 1.07 17.68 11.17
C GLU A 90 1.79 16.34 11.21
N TYR A 91 1.33 15.39 10.41
CA TYR A 91 1.94 14.06 10.35
C TYR A 91 3.35 14.10 9.76
N GLU A 92 3.56 14.87 8.70
CA GLU A 92 4.88 15.05 8.09
C GLU A 92 5.88 15.62 9.09
N ASP A 93 5.51 16.70 9.79
CA ASP A 93 6.38 17.36 10.79
C ASP A 93 6.67 16.42 11.96
N PHE A 94 5.66 15.71 12.47
CA PHE A 94 5.85 14.73 13.52
C PHE A 94 6.81 13.60 13.10
N LEU A 95 6.62 13.02 11.93
CA LEU A 95 7.46 11.94 11.41
C LEU A 95 8.89 12.41 11.17
N LYS A 96 9.09 13.61 10.61
CA LYS A 96 10.41 14.21 10.42
C LYS A 96 11.15 14.39 11.74
N ALA A 97 10.46 14.78 12.80
CA ALA A 97 11.06 14.90 14.13
C ALA A 97 11.54 13.55 14.73
N GLN A 98 11.09 12.43 14.20
CA GLN A 98 11.54 11.08 14.62
C GLN A 98 12.73 10.55 13.82
N LEU A 99 13.22 11.27 12.80
CA LEU A 99 14.28 10.78 11.92
C LEU A 99 15.64 10.63 12.60
N ASP A 100 15.87 11.38 13.69
CA ASP A 100 17.10 11.33 14.49
C ASP A 100 16.96 10.44 15.73
N ASP A 101 15.79 9.87 16.01
CA ASP A 101 15.55 8.94 17.10
C ASP A 101 15.91 7.50 16.65
N GLU A 102 16.97 6.94 17.19
CA GLU A 102 17.47 5.59 16.86
C GLU A 102 16.37 4.52 16.93
N LYS A 103 15.44 4.64 17.88
CA LYS A 103 14.37 3.67 18.07
C LYS A 103 13.29 3.76 16.99
N HIS A 104 12.92 4.97 16.55
CA HIS A 104 11.76 5.17 15.70
C HIS A 104 12.10 5.58 14.26
N GLN A 105 13.36 5.97 13.97
CA GLN A 105 13.77 6.51 12.68
C GLN A 105 13.46 5.61 11.48
N LYS A 106 13.60 4.29 11.63
CA LYS A 106 13.32 3.33 10.56
C LYS A 106 11.83 3.35 10.19
N ARG A 107 10.97 3.29 11.20
CA ARG A 107 9.51 3.31 11.01
C ARG A 107 9.02 4.67 10.51
N ALA A 108 9.59 5.75 11.04
CA ALA A 108 9.29 7.11 10.59
C ALA A 108 9.60 7.31 9.09
N ARG A 109 10.77 6.85 8.60
CA ARG A 109 11.10 6.92 7.17
C ARG A 109 10.12 6.13 6.31
N SER A 110 9.75 4.93 6.74
CA SER A 110 8.74 4.12 6.05
C SER A 110 7.39 4.83 5.99
N LEU A 111 6.92 5.38 7.12
CA LEU A 111 5.62 6.08 7.17
C LEU A 111 5.64 7.42 6.40
N ILE A 112 6.76 8.13 6.31
CA ILE A 112 6.89 9.29 5.41
C ILE A 112 6.67 8.85 3.96
N ALA A 113 7.29 7.75 3.54
CA ALA A 113 7.09 7.23 2.18
C ALA A 113 5.61 6.84 1.94
N CYS A 114 4.98 6.14 2.90
CA CYS A 114 3.55 5.80 2.84
C CYS A 114 2.66 7.05 2.79
N LEU A 115 2.96 8.09 3.58
CA LEU A 115 2.21 9.33 3.62
C LEU A 115 2.21 10.06 2.25
N TYR A 116 3.38 10.14 1.62
CA TYR A 116 3.48 10.72 0.27
C TYR A 116 2.85 9.84 -0.80
N TRP A 117 2.95 8.51 -0.68
CA TRP A 117 2.28 7.56 -1.57
C TRP A 117 0.75 7.70 -1.48
N HIS A 118 0.20 7.75 -0.28
CA HIS A 118 -1.22 7.99 -0.03
C HIS A 118 -1.71 9.29 -0.70
N ARG A 119 -0.94 10.37 -0.52
CA ARG A 119 -1.24 11.66 -1.15
C ARG A 119 -1.16 11.61 -2.67
N MET A 120 -0.18 10.90 -3.21
CA MET A 120 -0.01 10.73 -4.65
C MET A 120 -1.22 10.02 -5.25
N ASN A 121 -1.70 8.94 -4.62
CA ASN A 121 -2.87 8.19 -5.09
C ASN A 121 -4.14 9.07 -5.07
N ALA A 122 -4.40 9.78 -3.98
CA ALA A 122 -5.53 10.71 -3.89
C ALA A 122 -5.47 11.81 -4.97
N ALA A 123 -4.27 12.33 -5.26
CA ALA A 123 -4.07 13.31 -6.34
C ALA A 123 -4.27 12.69 -7.73
N ALA A 124 -3.83 11.45 -7.94
CA ALA A 124 -3.99 10.73 -9.20
C ALA A 124 -5.47 10.46 -9.51
N GLU A 125 -6.28 10.09 -8.52
CA GLU A 125 -7.73 9.93 -8.69
C GLU A 125 -8.42 11.23 -9.12
N LYS A 126 -8.06 12.36 -8.47
CA LYS A 126 -8.60 13.67 -8.87
C LYS A 126 -8.19 14.06 -10.29
N ALA A 127 -6.91 13.83 -10.64
CA ALA A 127 -6.41 14.09 -11.98
C ALA A 127 -7.16 13.26 -13.03
N SER A 128 -7.38 11.97 -12.77
CA SER A 128 -8.12 11.04 -13.63
C SER A 128 -9.56 11.50 -13.84
N ARG A 129 -10.24 11.89 -12.76
CA ARG A 129 -11.62 12.37 -12.82
C ARG A 129 -11.75 13.63 -13.69
N TYR A 130 -10.96 14.67 -13.41
CA TYR A 130 -11.05 15.92 -14.16
C TYR A 130 -10.59 15.78 -15.61
N ALA A 131 -9.55 14.98 -15.87
CA ALA A 131 -9.13 14.68 -17.22
C ALA A 131 -10.22 13.92 -18.00
N GLY A 132 -10.85 12.93 -17.37
CA GLY A 132 -11.97 12.20 -17.97
C GLY A 132 -13.18 13.09 -18.28
N GLU A 133 -13.51 14.04 -17.40
CA GLU A 133 -14.58 15.03 -17.65
C GLU A 133 -14.24 15.96 -18.81
N ALA A 134 -12.99 16.41 -18.91
CA ALA A 134 -12.53 17.26 -20.02
C ALA A 134 -12.60 16.51 -21.36
N ILE A 135 -12.12 15.27 -21.42
CA ILE A 135 -12.13 14.43 -22.62
C ILE A 135 -13.58 14.16 -23.10
N ARG A 136 -14.54 13.96 -22.19
CA ARG A 136 -15.95 13.78 -22.59
C ARG A 136 -16.53 15.01 -23.27
N ARG A 137 -16.02 16.22 -22.97
CA ARG A 137 -16.46 17.48 -23.59
C ARG A 137 -15.72 17.79 -24.87
N ASP A 138 -14.41 17.54 -24.89
CA ASP A 138 -13.52 17.68 -26.04
C ASP A 138 -12.61 16.46 -26.18
N PRO A 139 -13.02 15.44 -26.95
CA PRO A 139 -12.22 14.24 -27.18
C PRO A 139 -10.90 14.49 -27.91
N GLY A 140 -10.69 15.69 -28.48
CA GLY A 140 -9.46 16.11 -29.13
C GLY A 140 -8.41 16.68 -28.18
N GLU A 141 -8.76 16.93 -26.92
CA GLU A 141 -7.85 17.50 -25.91
C GLU A 141 -6.72 16.54 -25.56
N LYS A 142 -5.52 16.84 -26.06
CA LYS A 142 -4.36 15.93 -26.02
C LYS A 142 -3.75 15.82 -24.63
N ASP A 143 -3.64 16.92 -23.89
CA ASP A 143 -2.98 16.93 -22.58
C ASP A 143 -3.80 16.15 -21.55
N CYS A 144 -5.12 16.29 -21.58
CA CYS A 144 -6.03 15.53 -20.70
C CYS A 144 -6.00 14.05 -21.00
N GLN A 145 -5.87 13.62 -22.28
CA GLN A 145 -5.70 12.21 -22.63
C GLN A 145 -4.43 11.63 -22.00
N TRP A 146 -3.32 12.36 -22.08
CA TRP A 146 -2.06 11.94 -21.48
C TRP A 146 -2.13 11.87 -19.94
N ILE A 147 -2.75 12.88 -19.32
CA ILE A 147 -2.95 12.93 -17.87
C ILE A 147 -3.77 11.71 -17.42
N LEU A 148 -4.90 11.42 -18.10
CA LEU A 148 -5.74 10.28 -17.76
C LEU A 148 -4.98 8.95 -17.86
N GLN A 149 -4.23 8.74 -18.94
CA GLN A 149 -3.44 7.52 -19.13
C GLN A 149 -2.43 7.30 -18.00
N LYS A 150 -1.76 8.37 -17.55
CA LYS A 150 -0.76 8.25 -16.48
C LYS A 150 -1.39 8.15 -15.09
N ALA A 151 -2.41 8.92 -14.80
CA ALA A 151 -3.01 8.99 -13.48
C ALA A 151 -3.88 7.77 -13.15
N ALA A 152 -4.57 7.21 -14.14
CA ALA A 152 -5.40 6.02 -13.97
C ALA A 152 -4.67 4.69 -14.24
N GLY A 153 -3.38 4.72 -14.55
CA GLY A 153 -2.61 3.52 -14.88
C GLY A 153 -3.04 2.84 -16.18
N HIS A 154 -3.68 3.59 -17.10
CA HIS A 154 -4.08 3.03 -18.38
C HIS A 154 -2.88 2.74 -19.26
N ALA A 155 -3.00 1.75 -20.15
CA ALA A 155 -1.99 1.46 -21.14
C ALA A 155 -1.85 2.62 -22.13
N ALA A 156 -0.62 3.07 -22.36
CA ALA A 156 -0.27 4.00 -23.42
C ALA A 156 0.80 3.35 -24.30
N TRP A 157 0.61 3.41 -25.62
CA TRP A 157 1.68 3.00 -26.51
C TRP A 157 2.84 4.00 -26.35
N ASP A 158 3.94 3.51 -25.80
CA ASP A 158 5.18 4.27 -25.67
C ASP A 158 6.21 3.66 -26.63
N TRP A 159 6.63 4.46 -27.58
CA TRP A 159 7.69 4.08 -28.53
C TRP A 159 9.10 4.27 -27.93
N ASN A 160 9.20 4.77 -26.73
CA ASN A 160 10.47 4.78 -26.03
C ASN A 160 10.82 3.38 -25.54
N VAL A 161 12.06 3.01 -25.69
CA VAL A 161 12.59 1.81 -25.08
C VAL A 161 12.47 1.92 -23.57
N SER A 162 11.93 0.88 -22.93
CA SER A 162 11.96 0.78 -21.47
C SER A 162 13.40 0.90 -20.98
N ASN A 163 13.62 1.73 -19.99
CA ASN A 163 14.95 1.99 -19.44
C ASN A 163 14.89 2.06 -17.92
N HIS A 164 15.27 0.98 -17.29
CA HIS A 164 15.32 0.87 -15.82
C HIS A 164 16.74 1.09 -15.27
N SER A 165 17.67 1.67 -16.06
CA SER A 165 19.09 1.80 -15.67
C SER A 165 19.29 2.53 -14.33
N ARG A 166 18.44 3.50 -13.97
CA ARG A 166 18.50 4.18 -12.67
C ARG A 166 18.09 3.25 -11.53
N ALA A 167 17.04 2.47 -11.71
CA ALA A 167 16.59 1.47 -10.72
C ALA A 167 17.64 0.36 -10.59
N VAL A 168 18.18 -0.13 -11.71
CA VAL A 168 19.28 -1.11 -11.73
C VAL A 168 20.51 -0.59 -10.96
N ALA A 169 20.93 0.66 -11.19
CA ALA A 169 22.06 1.25 -10.49
C ALA A 169 21.79 1.37 -8.98
N PHE A 170 20.57 1.81 -8.60
CA PHE A 170 20.18 1.91 -7.19
C PHE A 170 20.20 0.55 -6.49
N TRP A 171 19.48 -0.45 -7.04
CA TRP A 171 19.41 -1.78 -6.43
C TRP A 171 20.75 -2.50 -6.42
N ARG A 172 21.59 -2.29 -7.44
CA ARG A 172 22.96 -2.82 -7.46
C ARG A 172 23.79 -2.25 -6.30
N GLY A 173 23.73 -0.94 -6.05
CA GLY A 173 24.37 -0.32 -4.90
C GLY A 173 23.90 -0.94 -3.58
N ILE A 174 22.58 -1.11 -3.39
CA ILE A 174 22.03 -1.76 -2.19
C ILE A 174 22.54 -3.21 -2.04
N VAL A 175 22.60 -3.99 -3.11
CA VAL A 175 23.13 -5.36 -3.10
C VAL A 175 24.62 -5.38 -2.78
N GLU A 176 25.41 -4.44 -3.29
CA GLU A 176 26.85 -4.34 -3.00
C GLU A 176 27.13 -3.96 -1.54
N GLU A 177 26.34 -3.05 -0.98
CA GLU A 177 26.41 -2.67 0.43
C GLU A 177 25.91 -3.76 1.37
N ASN A 178 24.99 -4.62 0.92
CA ASN A 178 24.32 -5.62 1.73
C ASN A 178 24.29 -6.99 1.04
N PRO A 179 25.43 -7.59 0.69
CA PRO A 179 25.50 -8.77 -0.18
C PRO A 179 24.85 -10.03 0.42
N GLY A 180 24.62 -10.07 1.72
CA GLY A 180 23.97 -11.18 2.42
C GLY A 180 22.44 -11.04 2.57
N ILE A 181 21.83 -9.95 2.08
CA ILE A 181 20.38 -9.73 2.18
C ILE A 181 19.71 -10.09 0.86
N ARG A 182 18.83 -11.09 0.88
CA ARG A 182 18.17 -11.65 -0.31
C ARG A 182 17.25 -10.66 -1.03
N LEU A 183 16.42 -9.91 -0.31
CA LEU A 183 15.33 -9.12 -0.90
C LEU A 183 15.77 -8.11 -1.98
N PRO A 184 16.87 -7.34 -1.83
CA PRO A 184 17.35 -6.44 -2.88
C PRO A 184 17.71 -7.11 -4.20
N TYR A 185 18.12 -8.39 -4.17
CA TYR A 185 18.44 -9.14 -5.39
C TYR A 185 17.19 -9.36 -6.27
N TYR A 186 16.03 -9.60 -5.67
CA TYR A 186 14.79 -9.76 -6.43
C TYR A 186 14.43 -8.49 -7.19
N TYR A 187 14.46 -7.33 -6.53
CA TYR A 187 14.21 -6.05 -7.22
C TYR A 187 15.26 -5.73 -8.30
N LEU A 188 16.51 -6.11 -8.10
CA LEU A 188 17.54 -5.97 -9.13
C LEU A 188 17.24 -6.89 -10.33
N LEU A 189 16.87 -8.15 -10.08
CA LEU A 189 16.50 -9.13 -11.11
C LEU A 189 15.30 -8.65 -11.93
N ASP A 190 14.24 -8.17 -11.28
CA ASP A 190 13.03 -7.68 -11.95
C ASP A 190 13.36 -6.56 -12.96
N ASN A 191 14.20 -5.61 -12.56
CA ASN A 191 14.58 -4.49 -13.43
C ASN A 191 15.54 -4.93 -14.55
N LEU A 192 16.45 -5.87 -14.30
CA LEU A 192 17.33 -6.43 -15.32
C LEU A 192 16.55 -7.24 -16.37
N ILE A 193 15.60 -8.04 -15.93
CA ILE A 193 14.72 -8.82 -16.80
C ILE A 193 13.82 -7.92 -17.64
N ALA A 194 13.24 -6.87 -17.03
CA ALA A 194 12.42 -5.90 -17.74
C ALA A 194 13.17 -5.16 -18.85
N ASP A 195 14.46 -4.92 -18.67
CA ASP A 195 15.35 -4.31 -19.67
C ASP A 195 15.98 -5.35 -20.64
N HIS A 196 15.57 -6.61 -20.59
CA HIS A 196 16.17 -7.71 -21.36
C HIS A 196 17.69 -7.88 -21.18
N ARG A 197 18.21 -7.50 -20.01
CA ARG A 197 19.64 -7.65 -19.65
C ARG A 197 19.89 -9.04 -19.05
N ALA A 198 19.59 -10.06 -19.85
CA ALA A 198 19.52 -11.45 -19.39
C ALA A 198 20.84 -11.99 -18.82
N ASP A 199 22.00 -11.61 -19.37
CA ASP A 199 23.30 -12.08 -18.87
C ASP A 199 23.65 -11.47 -17.51
N GLU A 200 23.30 -10.20 -17.27
CA GLU A 200 23.46 -9.58 -15.98
C GLU A 200 22.46 -10.13 -14.95
N ALA A 201 21.25 -10.47 -15.37
CA ALA A 201 20.26 -11.13 -14.53
C ALA A 201 20.73 -12.54 -14.12
N GLU A 202 21.33 -13.31 -15.02
CA GLU A 202 21.93 -14.61 -14.72
C GLU A 202 23.02 -14.51 -13.65
N ALA A 203 23.97 -13.59 -13.83
CA ALA A 203 25.04 -13.35 -12.87
C ALA A 203 24.49 -12.88 -11.49
N CYS A 204 23.44 -12.09 -11.49
CA CYS A 204 22.75 -11.69 -10.27
C CYS A 204 22.08 -12.89 -9.57
N LEU A 205 21.42 -13.75 -10.34
CA LEU A 205 20.74 -14.95 -9.84
C LEU A 205 21.74 -15.99 -9.28
N GLU A 206 22.91 -16.12 -9.88
CA GLU A 206 23.98 -16.99 -9.33
C GLU A 206 24.41 -16.50 -7.93
N ARG A 207 24.61 -15.20 -7.76
CA ARG A 207 24.94 -14.61 -6.45
C ARG A 207 23.82 -14.82 -5.42
N LEU A 208 22.57 -14.60 -5.81
CA LEU A 208 21.40 -14.86 -4.97
C LEU A 208 21.32 -16.34 -4.56
N SER A 209 21.57 -17.25 -5.51
CA SER A 209 21.50 -18.70 -5.28
C SER A 209 22.56 -19.21 -4.30
N ALA A 210 23.65 -18.47 -4.12
CA ALA A 210 24.70 -18.79 -3.17
C ALA A 210 24.39 -18.34 -1.72
N LEU A 211 23.30 -17.59 -1.48
CA LEU A 211 22.94 -17.14 -0.15
C LEU A 211 22.42 -18.29 0.72
N PRO A 212 22.71 -18.30 2.04
CA PRO A 212 22.26 -19.36 2.95
C PRO A 212 20.75 -19.49 3.07
N ASP A 213 20.02 -18.35 2.94
CA ASP A 213 18.57 -18.27 3.05
C ASP A 213 17.88 -18.24 1.67
N THR A 214 18.57 -18.68 0.63
CA THR A 214 18.03 -18.71 -0.75
C THR A 214 16.76 -19.55 -0.82
N ARG A 215 15.92 -19.24 -1.81
CA ARG A 215 14.68 -19.98 -2.12
C ARG A 215 14.83 -20.67 -3.48
N PRO A 216 15.24 -21.94 -3.52
CA PRO A 216 15.52 -22.63 -4.78
C PRO A 216 14.39 -22.59 -5.78
N VAL A 217 13.14 -22.76 -5.33
CA VAL A 217 11.94 -22.71 -6.19
C VAL A 217 11.78 -21.34 -6.84
N ILE A 218 11.92 -20.27 -6.09
CA ILE A 218 11.81 -18.90 -6.62
C ILE A 218 12.98 -18.58 -7.56
N ASN A 219 14.16 -19.09 -7.27
CA ASN A 219 15.31 -18.94 -8.18
C ASN A 219 15.06 -19.62 -9.54
N GLU A 220 14.41 -20.78 -9.56
CA GLU A 220 14.02 -21.45 -10.80
C GLU A 220 12.94 -20.65 -11.56
N VAL A 221 12.00 -20.02 -10.86
CA VAL A 221 11.05 -19.07 -11.47
C VAL A 221 11.81 -17.94 -12.18
N TYR A 222 12.81 -17.34 -11.53
CA TYR A 222 13.64 -16.32 -12.17
C TYR A 222 14.42 -16.86 -13.39
N ARG A 223 14.87 -18.12 -13.36
CA ARG A 223 15.47 -18.75 -14.56
C ARG A 223 14.51 -18.80 -15.73
N ALA A 224 13.24 -19.13 -15.48
CA ALA A 224 12.22 -19.10 -16.53
C ALA A 224 12.00 -17.68 -17.07
N HIS A 225 11.97 -16.66 -16.21
CA HIS A 225 11.86 -15.26 -16.65
C HIS A 225 13.10 -14.79 -17.43
N ILE A 226 14.30 -15.22 -17.04
CA ILE A 226 15.52 -14.94 -17.80
C ILE A 226 15.50 -15.60 -19.18
N ALA A 227 15.00 -16.85 -19.27
CA ALA A 227 14.78 -17.53 -20.55
C ALA A 227 13.80 -16.74 -21.44
N LEU A 228 12.69 -16.23 -20.88
CA LEU A 228 11.78 -15.35 -21.63
C LEU A 228 12.46 -14.06 -22.08
N ALA A 229 13.30 -13.44 -21.24
CA ALA A 229 14.05 -12.25 -21.62
C ALA A 229 15.03 -12.51 -22.78
N ARG A 230 15.45 -13.76 -22.96
CA ARG A 230 16.22 -14.25 -24.13
C ARG A 230 15.36 -14.73 -25.29
N PHE A 231 14.02 -14.57 -25.21
CA PHE A 231 13.04 -15.08 -26.16
C PHE A 231 13.03 -16.61 -26.31
N ASP A 232 13.54 -17.34 -25.31
CA ASP A 232 13.48 -18.81 -25.24
C ASP A 232 12.25 -19.27 -24.44
N GLU A 233 11.08 -19.14 -25.07
CA GLU A 233 9.80 -19.51 -24.49
C GLU A 233 9.73 -21.00 -24.16
N LYS A 234 10.33 -21.84 -25.02
CA LYS A 234 10.31 -23.30 -24.83
C LYS A 234 11.00 -23.74 -23.54
N SER A 235 12.17 -23.18 -23.26
CA SER A 235 12.90 -23.45 -22.00
C SER A 235 12.16 -22.90 -20.80
N ALA A 236 11.58 -21.70 -20.91
CA ALA A 236 10.79 -21.09 -19.85
C ALA A 236 9.56 -21.95 -19.48
N ASP A 237 8.79 -22.39 -20.48
CA ASP A 237 7.63 -23.28 -20.28
C ASP A 237 8.03 -24.59 -19.61
N ALA A 238 9.11 -25.23 -20.08
CA ALA A 238 9.59 -26.49 -19.53
C ALA A 238 9.98 -26.35 -18.03
N ILE A 239 10.59 -25.22 -17.65
CA ILE A 239 10.91 -24.92 -16.24
C ILE A 239 9.61 -24.79 -15.44
N MET A 240 8.65 -23.98 -15.89
CA MET A 240 7.41 -23.73 -15.16
C MET A 240 6.55 -24.97 -15.02
N GLU A 241 6.43 -25.80 -16.09
CA GLU A 241 5.69 -27.06 -16.02
C GLU A 241 6.32 -28.06 -15.04
N ARG A 242 7.65 -28.11 -14.99
CA ARG A 242 8.37 -28.92 -14.00
C ARG A 242 8.09 -28.43 -12.58
N LEU A 243 8.20 -27.11 -12.32
CA LEU A 243 7.98 -26.53 -11.02
C LEU A 243 6.56 -26.80 -10.49
N VAL A 244 5.53 -26.55 -11.31
CA VAL A 244 4.13 -26.82 -10.93
C VAL A 244 3.89 -28.31 -10.60
N ARG A 245 4.58 -29.22 -11.28
CA ARG A 245 4.48 -30.66 -11.03
C ARG A 245 5.20 -31.07 -9.75
N GLU A 246 6.42 -30.54 -9.51
CA GLU A 246 7.28 -30.92 -8.39
C GLU A 246 6.86 -30.23 -7.07
N HIS A 247 6.22 -29.07 -7.16
CA HIS A 247 5.80 -28.20 -6.03
C HIS A 247 4.29 -27.95 -6.05
N ALA A 248 3.52 -29.02 -6.22
CA ALA A 248 2.07 -28.94 -6.45
C ALA A 248 1.26 -28.28 -5.31
N ASP A 249 1.81 -28.25 -4.09
CA ASP A 249 1.18 -27.70 -2.88
C ASP A 249 1.96 -26.48 -2.31
N ASP A 250 2.97 -26.00 -3.01
CA ASP A 250 3.70 -24.79 -2.61
C ASP A 250 2.97 -23.54 -3.14
N PHE A 251 2.29 -22.81 -2.24
CA PHE A 251 1.49 -21.64 -2.60
C PHE A 251 2.31 -20.58 -3.36
N ALA A 252 3.56 -20.33 -2.95
CA ALA A 252 4.39 -19.31 -3.60
C ALA A 252 4.79 -19.76 -5.02
N CYS A 253 5.12 -21.03 -5.22
CA CYS A 253 5.39 -21.59 -6.53
C CYS A 253 4.16 -21.50 -7.44
N LEU A 254 2.98 -21.84 -6.91
CA LEU A 254 1.72 -21.81 -7.65
C LEU A 254 1.35 -20.36 -8.04
N PHE A 255 1.56 -19.39 -7.14
CA PHE A 255 1.33 -17.98 -7.41
C PHE A 255 2.20 -17.44 -8.54
N GLU A 256 3.50 -17.68 -8.47
CA GLU A 256 4.44 -17.27 -9.52
C GLU A 256 4.15 -17.92 -10.88
N ALA A 257 3.80 -19.20 -10.87
CA ALA A 257 3.40 -19.90 -12.09
C ALA A 257 2.09 -19.35 -12.66
N ALA A 258 1.12 -18.97 -11.81
CA ALA A 258 -0.12 -18.33 -12.23
C ALA A 258 0.15 -17.00 -12.93
N GLN A 259 1.01 -16.15 -12.36
CA GLN A 259 1.44 -14.90 -12.99
C GLN A 259 2.12 -15.13 -14.34
N TYR A 260 2.98 -16.14 -14.41
CA TYR A 260 3.65 -16.51 -15.66
C TYR A 260 2.64 -16.84 -16.77
N TYR A 261 1.65 -17.69 -16.50
CA TYR A 261 0.63 -18.05 -17.47
C TYR A 261 -0.35 -16.91 -17.76
N ALA A 262 -0.66 -16.06 -16.79
CA ALA A 262 -1.47 -14.86 -17.00
C ALA A 262 -0.80 -13.88 -17.99
N ARG A 263 0.50 -13.65 -17.86
CA ARG A 263 1.28 -12.85 -18.83
C ARG A 263 1.30 -13.42 -20.24
N LYS A 264 1.16 -14.75 -20.38
CA LYS A 264 1.03 -15.44 -21.67
C LYS A 264 -0.41 -15.49 -22.18
N CYS A 265 -1.37 -14.89 -21.48
CA CYS A 265 -2.80 -14.95 -21.74
C CYS A 265 -3.39 -16.38 -21.70
N ASP A 266 -2.69 -17.34 -21.08
CA ASP A 266 -3.24 -18.66 -20.75
C ASP A 266 -4.07 -18.54 -19.45
N TYR A 267 -5.21 -17.85 -19.58
CA TYR A 267 -6.03 -17.46 -18.44
C TYR A 267 -6.68 -18.65 -17.72
N ASP A 268 -7.02 -19.73 -18.42
CA ASP A 268 -7.61 -20.90 -17.78
C ASP A 268 -6.61 -21.56 -16.84
N ARG A 269 -5.36 -21.71 -17.28
CA ARG A 269 -4.28 -22.24 -16.45
C ARG A 269 -3.93 -21.27 -15.32
N ALA A 270 -3.86 -19.96 -15.59
CA ALA A 270 -3.59 -18.95 -14.58
C ALA A 270 -4.62 -18.96 -13.44
N VAL A 271 -5.92 -18.94 -13.76
CA VAL A 271 -7.00 -19.01 -12.78
C VAL A 271 -6.92 -20.28 -11.94
N ALA A 272 -6.71 -21.45 -12.58
CA ALA A 272 -6.60 -22.71 -11.85
C ALA A 272 -5.41 -22.73 -10.87
N LEU A 273 -4.29 -22.09 -11.22
CA LEU A 273 -3.11 -22.00 -10.37
C LEU A 273 -3.29 -20.98 -9.25
N TYR A 274 -3.91 -19.83 -9.51
CA TYR A 274 -4.25 -18.86 -8.47
C TYR A 274 -5.20 -19.45 -7.42
N GLU A 275 -6.26 -20.19 -7.84
CA GLU A 275 -7.14 -20.88 -6.89
C GLU A 275 -6.37 -21.87 -6.01
N ARG A 276 -5.50 -22.68 -6.61
CA ARG A 276 -4.66 -23.62 -5.85
C ARG A 276 -3.69 -22.91 -4.90
N SER A 277 -3.08 -21.79 -5.34
CA SER A 277 -2.23 -20.96 -4.50
C SER A 277 -2.99 -20.45 -3.28
N PHE A 278 -4.16 -19.86 -3.50
CA PHE A 278 -5.01 -19.33 -2.46
C PHE A 278 -5.46 -20.38 -1.44
N GLU A 279 -5.77 -21.59 -1.89
CA GLU A 279 -6.13 -22.71 -1.01
C GLU A 279 -4.92 -23.22 -0.21
N ALA A 280 -3.73 -23.26 -0.83
CA ALA A 280 -2.50 -23.73 -0.23
C ALA A 280 -1.85 -22.71 0.73
N GLU A 281 -2.27 -21.44 0.74
CA GLU A 281 -1.71 -20.38 1.60
C GLU A 281 -1.95 -20.66 3.09
N PRO A 282 -0.89 -20.94 3.87
CA PRO A 282 -1.04 -21.34 5.27
C PRO A 282 -1.23 -20.17 6.24
N ARG A 283 -0.87 -18.95 5.81
CA ARG A 283 -0.93 -17.76 6.68
C ARG A 283 -2.36 -17.30 6.90
N ARG A 284 -2.60 -16.71 8.04
CA ARG A 284 -3.86 -16.02 8.36
C ARG A 284 -3.51 -14.68 9.01
N PRO A 285 -4.14 -13.59 8.59
CA PRO A 285 -5.07 -13.48 7.44
C PRO A 285 -4.35 -13.69 6.09
N ARG A 286 -5.06 -14.25 5.09
CA ARG A 286 -4.56 -14.40 3.71
C ARG A 286 -4.54 -13.05 2.99
N PHE A 287 -3.70 -12.94 1.97
CA PHE A 287 -3.73 -11.79 1.06
C PHE A 287 -4.84 -11.95 0.01
N THR A 288 -5.17 -10.85 -0.65
CA THR A 288 -6.23 -10.80 -1.68
C THR A 288 -5.69 -10.93 -3.11
N ASP A 289 -4.37 -11.02 -3.26
CA ASP A 289 -3.67 -10.89 -4.55
C ASP A 289 -4.14 -11.92 -5.58
N GLU A 290 -4.30 -13.19 -5.19
CA GLU A 290 -4.79 -14.25 -6.07
C GLU A 290 -6.22 -13.97 -6.54
N LEU A 291 -7.09 -13.59 -5.61
CA LEU A 291 -8.48 -13.30 -5.93
C LEU A 291 -8.62 -12.04 -6.80
N ALA A 292 -7.79 -11.01 -6.55
CA ALA A 292 -7.76 -9.82 -7.37
C ALA A 292 -7.35 -10.15 -8.81
N ALA A 293 -6.29 -10.94 -8.97
CA ALA A 293 -5.85 -11.38 -10.30
C ALA A 293 -6.91 -12.25 -11.04
N ILE A 294 -7.63 -13.10 -10.30
CA ILE A 294 -8.75 -13.89 -10.86
C ILE A 294 -9.88 -12.98 -11.32
N ALA A 295 -10.26 -11.97 -10.50
CA ALA A 295 -11.32 -11.01 -10.84
C ALA A 295 -10.96 -10.23 -12.12
N ASP A 296 -9.71 -9.74 -12.21
CA ASP A 296 -9.20 -9.04 -13.38
C ASP A 296 -9.24 -9.93 -14.63
N ILE A 297 -8.84 -11.20 -14.54
CA ILE A 297 -8.90 -12.15 -15.67
C ILE A 297 -10.34 -12.34 -16.12
N TRP A 298 -11.30 -12.52 -15.20
CA TRP A 298 -12.70 -12.67 -15.57
C TRP A 298 -13.27 -11.41 -16.22
N GLU A 299 -12.87 -10.22 -15.75
CA GLU A 299 -13.25 -8.97 -16.40
C GLU A 299 -12.68 -8.83 -17.81
N ILE A 300 -11.38 -9.12 -18.02
CA ILE A 300 -10.73 -9.13 -19.33
C ILE A 300 -11.48 -10.05 -20.31
N ARG A 301 -11.99 -11.18 -19.83
CA ARG A 301 -12.76 -12.14 -20.63
C ARG A 301 -14.24 -11.73 -20.84
N GLY A 302 -14.68 -10.61 -20.23
CA GLY A 302 -16.07 -10.16 -20.27
C GLY A 302 -17.03 -10.98 -19.37
N GLU A 303 -16.48 -11.84 -18.50
CA GLU A 303 -17.26 -12.68 -17.58
C GLU A 303 -17.57 -11.92 -16.27
N TYR A 304 -18.23 -10.78 -16.40
CA TYR A 304 -18.43 -9.80 -15.31
C TYR A 304 -19.12 -10.39 -14.08
N ARG A 305 -19.99 -11.39 -14.24
CA ARG A 305 -20.62 -12.07 -13.10
C ARG A 305 -19.58 -12.82 -12.26
N LYS A 306 -18.71 -13.58 -12.89
CA LYS A 306 -17.65 -14.31 -12.18
C LYS A 306 -16.66 -13.35 -11.52
N ALA A 307 -16.32 -12.24 -12.20
CA ALA A 307 -15.51 -11.19 -11.61
C ALA A 307 -16.17 -10.62 -10.34
N ALA A 308 -17.46 -10.30 -10.37
CA ALA A 308 -18.20 -9.80 -9.21
C ALA A 308 -18.31 -10.83 -8.08
N GLU A 309 -18.50 -12.11 -8.39
CA GLU A 309 -18.48 -13.22 -7.41
C GLU A 309 -17.09 -13.37 -6.76
N THR A 310 -16.03 -13.14 -7.52
CA THR A 310 -14.66 -13.13 -6.97
C THR A 310 -14.41 -11.91 -6.07
N CYS A 311 -14.92 -10.72 -6.44
CA CYS A 311 -14.91 -9.56 -5.55
C CYS A 311 -15.68 -9.80 -4.23
N GLU A 312 -16.76 -10.57 -4.26
CA GLU A 312 -17.45 -10.98 -3.02
C GLU A 312 -16.56 -11.79 -2.11
N ARG A 313 -15.80 -12.75 -2.66
CA ARG A 313 -14.82 -13.53 -1.88
C ARG A 313 -13.73 -12.64 -1.27
N ILE A 314 -13.30 -11.59 -1.98
CA ILE A 314 -12.35 -10.58 -1.45
C ILE A 314 -13.00 -9.86 -0.26
N ILE A 315 -14.24 -9.40 -0.39
CA ILE A 315 -14.98 -8.72 0.68
C ILE A 315 -15.09 -9.63 1.91
N GLU A 316 -15.55 -10.87 1.73
CA GLU A 316 -15.66 -11.85 2.82
C GLU A 316 -14.30 -12.11 3.51
N LEU A 317 -13.22 -12.16 2.76
CA LEU A 317 -11.87 -12.34 3.32
C LEU A 317 -11.43 -11.13 4.14
N LEU A 318 -11.63 -9.91 3.62
CA LEU A 318 -11.30 -8.67 4.32
C LEU A 318 -12.11 -8.50 5.60
N GLU A 319 -13.39 -8.84 5.60
CA GLU A 319 -14.26 -8.77 6.79
C GLU A 319 -13.92 -9.86 7.81
N ASN A 320 -13.78 -11.11 7.38
CA ASN A 320 -13.69 -12.25 8.28
C ASN A 320 -12.27 -12.58 8.76
N GLU A 321 -11.26 -12.44 7.90
CA GLU A 321 -9.88 -12.75 8.27
C GLU A 321 -9.12 -11.49 8.71
N TRP A 322 -9.33 -10.33 8.08
CA TRP A 322 -8.68 -9.08 8.42
C TRP A 322 -9.45 -8.24 9.44
N GLY A 323 -10.74 -8.55 9.66
CA GLY A 323 -11.61 -7.81 10.58
C GLY A 323 -11.89 -6.38 10.14
N MET A 324 -11.83 -6.11 8.84
CA MET A 324 -12.06 -4.77 8.28
C MET A 324 -13.55 -4.42 8.34
N THR A 325 -13.85 -3.14 8.60
CA THR A 325 -15.23 -2.62 8.69
C THR A 325 -15.43 -1.34 7.89
N GLU A 326 -14.43 -0.46 7.84
CA GLU A 326 -14.49 0.87 7.23
C GLU A 326 -13.22 1.25 6.45
N GLU A 327 -12.26 0.33 6.33
CA GLU A 327 -11.00 0.55 5.67
C GLU A 327 -11.18 0.74 4.15
N VAL A 328 -10.26 1.49 3.54
CA VAL A 328 -10.29 1.82 2.10
C VAL A 328 -10.32 0.56 1.24
N ALA A 329 -9.51 -0.44 1.57
CA ALA A 329 -9.44 -1.69 0.82
C ALA A 329 -10.80 -2.42 0.74
N LEU A 330 -11.58 -2.43 1.83
CA LEU A 330 -12.92 -3.01 1.85
C LEU A 330 -13.90 -2.20 0.99
N LYS A 331 -13.86 -0.87 1.10
CA LYS A 331 -14.69 0.03 0.29
C LYS A 331 -14.39 -0.10 -1.20
N ASP A 332 -13.12 -0.26 -1.56
CA ASP A 332 -12.68 -0.44 -2.95
C ASP A 332 -13.21 -1.76 -3.51
N ALA A 333 -13.10 -2.86 -2.79
CA ALA A 333 -13.64 -4.15 -3.19
C ALA A 333 -15.17 -4.09 -3.39
N GLN A 334 -15.89 -3.38 -2.52
CA GLN A 334 -17.34 -3.17 -2.62
C GLN A 334 -17.71 -2.30 -3.83
N ARG A 335 -16.96 -1.23 -4.10
CA ARG A 335 -17.12 -0.36 -5.28
C ARG A 335 -16.90 -1.14 -6.57
N GLU A 336 -15.86 -1.95 -6.59
CA GLU A 336 -15.49 -2.75 -7.76
C GLU A 336 -16.55 -3.82 -8.07
N LYS A 337 -17.03 -4.54 -7.06
CA LYS A 337 -18.17 -5.47 -7.20
C LYS A 337 -19.40 -4.76 -7.78
N ALA A 338 -19.76 -3.59 -7.25
CA ALA A 338 -20.91 -2.83 -7.72
C ALA A 338 -20.75 -2.44 -9.21
N ARG A 339 -19.56 -1.96 -9.60
CA ARG A 339 -19.20 -1.61 -10.98
C ARG A 339 -19.38 -2.80 -11.94
N LEU A 340 -18.91 -3.96 -11.55
CA LEU A 340 -18.99 -5.19 -12.35
C LEU A 340 -20.44 -5.68 -12.49
N LEU A 341 -21.26 -5.57 -11.44
CA LEU A 341 -22.69 -5.94 -11.48
C LEU A 341 -23.49 -4.99 -12.39
N GLU A 342 -23.14 -3.70 -12.46
CA GLU A 342 -23.75 -2.77 -13.42
C GLU A 342 -23.48 -3.19 -14.87
N LYS A 343 -22.25 -3.62 -15.19
CA LYS A 343 -21.93 -4.17 -16.51
C LYS A 343 -22.75 -5.41 -16.86
N CYS A 344 -23.06 -6.27 -15.88
CA CYS A 344 -23.93 -7.43 -16.12
C CYS A 344 -25.36 -7.06 -16.51
N ARG A 345 -25.88 -5.89 -16.07
CA ARG A 345 -27.24 -5.43 -16.36
C ARG A 345 -27.37 -4.73 -17.71
N GLY A 346 -26.27 -4.25 -18.26
CA GLY A 346 -26.23 -3.53 -19.54
C GLY A 346 -26.01 -4.43 -20.76
N MET A 347 -25.80 -5.72 -20.52
CA MET A 347 -25.71 -6.78 -21.57
C MET A 347 -27.04 -7.51 -21.70
#